data_000befceee9dce6ca621e73c151785ec
#
_entry.id   000befceee9dce6ca621e73c151785ec
#
_cell.length_a   1.000
_cell.length_b   1.000
_cell.length_c   1.000
_cell.angle_alpha   90.00
_cell.angle_beta   90.00
_cell.angle_gamma   90.00
#
_symmetry.space_group_name_H-M   'P 1'
#
loop_
_entity.id
_entity.type
_entity.pdbx_description
1 polymer ?
#
loop_
_entity_poly.entity_id
_entity_poly.type
_entity_poly.pdbx_seq_one_letter_code
_entity_poly.pdbx_strand_id
1 'polypeptide(L)'
;VIQTVRSNLLKLDEQISPEKKYEFKQIIILSMVYALVFGSQLAVISMFPQFLESTFELSVATAGMVGSSFAFMNLISRPAGGWISDLIEKKRALILFVIGSMIGYIIMSQINSSWPLWSVLLLAFGCSMFLQAGTGACFSAIPLIRKDLTGKLAGLAGAYGNVGAVMFLTVFSFTSPEKFFSISAFYAAIVLIALIFLNSFN
;
A
#
# COMPACT_ATOMS: atom_id res chain seq x y z
N VAL A 1 -40.28 0.59 19.93
CA VAL A 1 -39.30 0.11 18.91
C VAL A 1 -38.08 1.01 18.88
N ILE A 2 -38.19 2.33 18.65
CA ILE A 2 -37.05 3.27 18.54
C ILE A 2 -36.24 3.34 19.85
N GLN A 3 -36.92 3.41 21.02
CA GLN A 3 -36.22 3.41 22.31
C GLN A 3 -35.48 2.08 22.59
N THR A 4 -36.08 0.95 22.18
CA THR A 4 -35.43 -0.37 22.34
C THR A 4 -34.22 -0.51 21.43
N VAL A 5 -34.27 -0.01 20.19
CA VAL A 5 -33.13 0.01 19.27
C VAL A 5 -32.02 0.92 19.83
N ARG A 6 -32.37 2.11 20.33
CA ARG A 6 -31.41 3.04 20.92
C ARG A 6 -30.76 2.49 22.19
N SER A 7 -31.52 1.81 23.07
CA SER A 7 -30.95 1.16 24.26
C SER A 7 -30.05 -0.02 23.92
N ASN A 8 -30.36 -0.78 22.86
CA ASN A 8 -29.51 -1.87 22.39
C ASN A 8 -28.23 -1.35 21.72
N LEU A 9 -28.31 -0.24 20.98
CA LEU A 9 -27.13 0.42 20.40
C LEU A 9 -26.22 0.99 21.50
N LEU A 10 -26.77 1.59 22.55
CA LEU A 10 -25.98 2.09 23.70
C LEU A 10 -25.32 0.93 24.46
N LYS A 11 -26.02 -0.19 24.67
CA LYS A 11 -25.44 -1.40 25.27
C LYS A 11 -24.35 -2.03 24.41
N LEU A 12 -24.49 -2.00 23.08
CA LEU A 12 -23.45 -2.44 22.13
C LEU A 12 -22.22 -1.53 22.21
N ASP A 13 -22.40 -0.23 22.34
CA ASP A 13 -21.31 0.74 22.46
C ASP A 13 -20.59 0.65 23.82
N GLU A 14 -21.33 0.34 24.89
CA GLU A 14 -20.78 0.04 26.22
C GLU A 14 -20.04 -1.30 26.28
N GLN A 15 -20.48 -2.31 25.51
CA GLN A 15 -19.82 -3.61 25.42
C GLN A 15 -18.55 -3.62 24.54
N ILE A 16 -18.35 -2.60 23.70
CA ILE A 16 -17.10 -2.42 22.97
C ILE A 16 -16.10 -1.77 23.92
N SER A 17 -15.29 -2.60 24.60
CA SER A 17 -14.22 -2.09 25.47
C SER A 17 -13.32 -1.12 24.69
N PRO A 18 -12.70 -0.13 25.36
CA PRO A 18 -11.72 0.77 24.72
C PRO A 18 -10.63 0.02 23.98
N GLU A 19 -10.23 -1.15 24.49
CA GLU A 19 -9.27 -2.07 23.90
C GLU A 19 -9.74 -2.63 22.53
N LYS A 20 -11.04 -3.05 22.43
CA LYS A 20 -11.62 -3.50 21.16
C LYS A 20 -11.74 -2.38 20.12
N LYS A 21 -12.05 -1.15 20.55
CA LYS A 21 -12.05 0.03 19.65
C LYS A 21 -10.66 0.34 19.13
N TYR A 22 -9.63 0.13 19.94
CA TYR A 22 -8.24 0.35 19.54
C TYR A 22 -7.79 -0.68 18.51
N GLU A 23 -8.01 -1.96 18.76
CA GLU A 23 -7.72 -3.05 17.82
C GLU A 23 -8.40 -2.82 16.45
N PHE A 24 -9.66 -2.41 16.44
CA PHE A 24 -10.40 -2.12 15.22
C PHE A 24 -9.78 -0.97 14.42
N LYS A 25 -9.34 0.10 15.09
CA LYS A 25 -8.63 1.22 14.47
C LYS A 25 -7.31 0.77 13.85
N GLN A 26 -6.54 -0.07 14.55
CA GLN A 26 -5.27 -0.63 14.03
C GLN A 26 -5.51 -1.45 12.76
N ILE A 27 -6.53 -2.30 12.75
CA ILE A 27 -6.88 -3.14 11.61
C ILE A 27 -7.27 -2.29 10.39
N ILE A 28 -8.10 -1.26 10.58
CA ILE A 28 -8.52 -0.36 9.50
C ILE A 28 -7.30 0.33 8.90
N ILE A 29 -6.45 0.96 9.73
CA ILE A 29 -5.28 1.69 9.25
C ILE A 29 -4.31 0.75 8.54
N LEU A 30 -4.06 -0.44 9.10
CA LEU A 30 -3.21 -1.43 8.46
C LEU A 30 -3.77 -1.91 7.11
N SER A 31 -5.10 -2.06 7.01
CA SER A 31 -5.78 -2.38 5.76
C SER A 31 -5.66 -1.25 4.73
N MET A 32 -5.73 0.01 5.15
CA MET A 32 -5.48 1.16 4.26
C MET A 32 -4.02 1.20 3.78
N VAL A 33 -3.05 0.93 4.67
CA VAL A 33 -1.64 0.80 4.28
C VAL A 33 -1.47 -0.32 3.27
N TYR A 34 -2.07 -1.48 3.53
CA TYR A 34 -1.97 -2.63 2.63
C TYR A 34 -2.66 -2.40 1.28
N ALA A 35 -3.80 -1.71 1.27
CA ALA A 35 -4.45 -1.27 0.03
C ALA A 35 -3.55 -0.33 -0.78
N LEU A 36 -2.78 0.56 -0.10
CA LEU A 36 -1.77 1.39 -0.77
C LEU A 36 -0.65 0.53 -1.34
N VAL A 37 0.13 -0.14 -0.45
CA VAL A 37 1.41 -0.75 -0.84
C VAL A 37 1.25 -1.96 -1.74
N PHE A 38 0.20 -2.75 -1.57
CA PHE A 38 -0.12 -3.90 -2.42
C PHE A 38 -1.03 -3.51 -3.59
N GLY A 39 -2.11 -2.77 -3.32
CA GLY A 39 -3.11 -2.44 -4.34
C GLY A 39 -2.54 -1.54 -5.44
N SER A 40 -1.87 -0.44 -5.09
CA SER A 40 -1.28 0.44 -6.10
C SER A 40 -0.14 -0.23 -6.85
N GLN A 41 0.62 -1.11 -6.18
CA GLN A 41 1.68 -1.88 -6.83
C GLN A 41 1.14 -2.82 -7.93
N LEU A 42 0.04 -3.53 -7.69
CA LEU A 42 -0.58 -4.37 -8.71
C LEU A 42 -1.02 -3.55 -9.93
N ALA A 43 -1.58 -2.36 -9.69
CA ALA A 43 -1.93 -1.45 -10.77
C ALA A 43 -0.69 -1.01 -11.55
N VAL A 44 0.40 -0.62 -10.86
CA VAL A 44 1.66 -0.24 -11.52
C VAL A 44 2.23 -1.39 -12.34
N ILE A 45 2.31 -2.60 -11.80
CA ILE A 45 2.82 -3.76 -12.55
C ILE A 45 2.00 -4.00 -13.82
N SER A 46 0.68 -3.83 -13.74
CA SER A 46 -0.21 -4.04 -14.89
C SER A 46 -0.08 -2.96 -15.96
N MET A 47 0.16 -1.70 -15.57
CA MET A 47 0.23 -0.56 -16.48
C MET A 47 1.65 -0.26 -17.00
N PHE A 48 2.68 -0.67 -16.26
CA PHE A 48 4.05 -0.22 -16.52
C PHE A 48 4.59 -0.62 -17.90
N PRO A 49 4.34 -1.85 -18.41
CA PRO A 49 4.71 -2.20 -19.78
C PRO A 49 4.07 -1.28 -20.82
N GLN A 50 2.76 -1.00 -20.71
CA GLN A 50 2.05 -0.11 -21.62
C GLN A 50 2.56 1.34 -21.54
N PHE A 51 2.89 1.81 -20.34
CA PHE A 51 3.50 3.12 -20.14
C PHE A 51 4.86 3.23 -20.82
N LEU A 52 5.72 2.21 -20.70
CA LEU A 52 7.03 2.18 -21.36
C LEU A 52 6.92 2.14 -22.89
N GLU A 53 5.97 1.37 -23.40
CA GLU A 53 5.70 1.29 -24.84
C GLU A 53 5.22 2.65 -25.38
N SER A 54 4.23 3.27 -24.73
CA SER A 54 3.63 4.51 -25.23
C SER A 54 4.50 5.75 -25.06
N THR A 55 5.34 5.80 -23.99
CA THR A 55 6.13 6.99 -23.65
C THR A 55 7.55 6.94 -24.23
N PHE A 56 8.14 5.75 -24.31
CA PHE A 56 9.53 5.53 -24.73
C PHE A 56 9.67 4.71 -26.02
N GLU A 57 8.56 4.41 -26.69
CA GLU A 57 8.52 3.66 -27.95
C GLU A 57 9.24 2.29 -27.88
N LEU A 58 9.21 1.66 -26.70
CA LEU A 58 9.81 0.35 -26.52
C LEU A 58 8.98 -0.73 -27.20
N SER A 59 9.63 -1.77 -27.71
CA SER A 59 8.90 -2.95 -28.20
C SER A 59 8.12 -3.62 -27.07
N VAL A 60 6.97 -4.22 -27.38
CA VAL A 60 6.12 -4.96 -26.42
C VAL A 60 6.94 -6.00 -25.64
N ALA A 61 7.85 -6.71 -26.33
CA ALA A 61 8.72 -7.71 -25.72
C ALA A 61 9.67 -7.08 -24.68
N THR A 62 10.30 -5.96 -25.01
CA THR A 62 11.23 -5.25 -24.10
C THR A 62 10.48 -4.67 -22.91
N ALA A 63 9.35 -4.01 -23.15
CA ALA A 63 8.49 -3.45 -22.11
C ALA A 63 7.99 -4.54 -21.13
N GLY A 64 7.60 -5.71 -21.69
CA GLY A 64 7.19 -6.87 -20.88
C GLY A 64 8.32 -7.46 -20.05
N MET A 65 9.53 -7.58 -20.58
CA MET A 65 10.71 -8.04 -19.82
C MET A 65 11.06 -7.10 -18.67
N VAL A 66 11.03 -5.79 -18.90
CA VAL A 66 11.25 -4.79 -17.85
C VAL A 66 10.15 -4.86 -16.79
N GLY A 67 8.89 -4.97 -17.18
CA GLY A 67 7.77 -5.15 -16.26
C GLY A 67 7.91 -6.42 -15.39
N SER A 68 8.37 -7.52 -15.97
CA SER A 68 8.62 -8.77 -15.25
C SER A 68 9.77 -8.64 -14.24
N SER A 69 10.85 -7.90 -14.58
CA SER A 69 11.94 -7.66 -13.65
C SER A 69 11.51 -6.84 -12.44
N PHE A 70 10.55 -5.92 -12.63
CA PHE A 70 9.91 -5.17 -11.55
C PHE A 70 9.18 -6.10 -10.57
N ALA A 71 8.47 -7.10 -11.08
CA ALA A 71 7.81 -8.11 -10.24
C ALA A 71 8.82 -9.00 -9.49
N PHE A 72 9.99 -9.26 -10.07
CA PHE A 72 11.04 -10.08 -9.44
C PHE A 72 11.58 -9.45 -8.15
N MET A 73 11.58 -8.12 -8.04
CA MET A 73 11.97 -7.40 -6.81
C MET A 73 11.12 -7.78 -5.59
N ASN A 74 9.91 -8.32 -5.80
CA ASN A 74 9.06 -8.84 -4.74
C ASN A 74 9.75 -9.91 -3.88
N LEU A 75 10.54 -10.75 -4.52
CA LEU A 75 11.17 -11.90 -3.85
C LEU A 75 12.15 -11.44 -2.75
N ILE A 76 12.78 -10.29 -2.93
CA ILE A 76 13.78 -9.75 -2.00
C ILE A 76 13.17 -8.68 -1.09
N SER A 77 12.41 -7.75 -1.65
CA SER A 77 11.95 -6.56 -0.91
C SER A 77 10.89 -6.88 0.15
N ARG A 78 10.01 -7.85 -0.06
CA ARG A 78 9.00 -8.25 0.95
C ARG A 78 9.63 -8.85 2.21
N PRO A 79 10.49 -9.87 2.13
CA PRO A 79 11.18 -10.38 3.32
C PRO A 79 12.04 -9.31 4.00
N ALA A 80 12.77 -8.49 3.22
CA ALA A 80 13.58 -7.40 3.75
C ALA A 80 12.73 -6.37 4.52
N GLY A 81 11.55 -6.01 4.01
CA GLY A 81 10.63 -5.08 4.69
C GLY A 81 10.11 -5.63 6.01
N GLY A 82 9.77 -6.91 6.07
CA GLY A 82 9.44 -7.60 7.32
C GLY A 82 10.58 -7.54 8.33
N TRP A 83 11.78 -7.92 7.90
CA TRP A 83 13.00 -7.90 8.73
C TRP A 83 13.36 -6.49 9.22
N ILE A 84 13.36 -5.49 8.35
CA ILE A 84 13.60 -4.09 8.74
C ILE A 84 12.57 -3.63 9.77
N SER A 85 11.31 -4.00 9.61
CA SER A 85 10.26 -3.64 10.56
C SER A 85 10.42 -4.29 11.93
N ASP A 86 11.12 -5.42 12.03
CA ASP A 86 11.49 -6.06 13.29
C ASP A 86 12.63 -5.30 13.99
N LEU A 87 13.51 -4.66 13.23
CA LEU A 87 14.67 -3.93 13.78
C LEU A 87 14.32 -2.52 14.28
N ILE A 88 13.41 -1.80 13.61
CA ILE A 88 13.16 -0.36 13.88
C ILE A 88 11.79 -0.04 14.46
N GLU A 89 11.01 -0.99 14.88
CA GLU A 89 9.59 -0.85 15.25
C GLU A 89 8.63 -0.80 14.05
N LYS A 90 7.53 -1.56 14.13
CA LYS A 90 6.56 -1.74 13.05
C LYS A 90 5.98 -0.44 12.52
N LYS A 91 5.53 0.45 13.41
CA LYS A 91 4.94 1.73 13.02
C LYS A 91 5.94 2.62 12.26
N ARG A 92 7.17 2.72 12.76
CA ARG A 92 8.23 3.52 12.12
C ARG A 92 8.59 2.97 10.75
N ALA A 93 8.68 1.64 10.64
CA ALA A 93 8.93 0.99 9.35
C ALA A 93 7.82 1.28 8.34
N LEU A 94 6.55 1.16 8.74
CA LEU A 94 5.41 1.48 7.88
C LEU A 94 5.42 2.94 7.44
N ILE A 95 5.71 3.88 8.36
CA ILE A 95 5.85 5.30 8.02
C ILE A 95 6.97 5.51 7.00
N LEU A 96 8.15 4.92 7.21
CA LEU A 96 9.28 5.00 6.29
C LEU A 96 8.90 4.51 4.89
N PHE A 97 8.27 3.34 4.79
CA PHE A 97 7.90 2.76 3.51
C PHE A 97 6.80 3.54 2.80
N VAL A 98 5.81 4.08 3.54
CA VAL A 98 4.76 4.94 2.97
C VAL A 98 5.36 6.27 2.48
N ILE A 99 6.27 6.90 3.23
CA ILE A 99 6.96 8.12 2.79
C ILE A 99 7.78 7.84 1.52
N GLY A 100 8.57 6.77 1.49
CA GLY A 100 9.35 6.39 0.32
C GLY A 100 8.48 6.14 -0.91
N SER A 101 7.36 5.44 -0.75
CA SER A 101 6.37 5.23 -1.82
C SER A 101 5.74 6.52 -2.29
N MET A 102 5.37 7.41 -1.36
CA MET A 102 4.78 8.72 -1.67
C MET A 102 5.74 9.59 -2.49
N ILE A 103 7.00 9.69 -2.06
CA ILE A 103 8.05 10.42 -2.79
C ILE A 103 8.24 9.81 -4.18
N GLY A 104 8.33 8.48 -4.27
CA GLY A 104 8.43 7.76 -5.54
C GLY A 104 7.29 8.13 -6.48
N TYR A 105 6.05 8.11 -6.02
CA TYR A 105 4.88 8.48 -6.82
C TYR A 105 4.86 9.95 -7.23
N ILE A 106 5.27 10.87 -6.34
CA ILE A 106 5.38 12.30 -6.68
C ILE A 106 6.38 12.49 -7.83
N ILE A 107 7.53 11.83 -7.78
CA ILE A 107 8.54 11.97 -8.85
C ILE A 107 8.04 11.28 -10.12
N MET A 108 7.44 10.08 -10.01
CA MET A 108 6.88 9.36 -11.17
C MET A 108 5.77 10.16 -11.87
N SER A 109 5.03 10.99 -11.15
CA SER A 109 4.01 11.85 -11.77
C SER A 109 4.57 12.98 -12.65
N GLN A 110 5.88 13.24 -12.58
CA GLN A 110 6.56 14.26 -13.40
C GLN A 110 7.29 13.68 -14.62
N ILE A 111 7.27 12.35 -14.79
CA ILE A 111 7.96 11.69 -15.90
C ILE A 111 7.27 12.04 -17.22
N ASN A 112 8.09 12.38 -18.21
CA ASN A 112 7.68 12.59 -19.58
C ASN A 112 8.73 12.01 -20.55
N SER A 113 8.48 12.07 -21.86
CA SER A 113 9.36 11.51 -22.89
C SER A 113 10.77 12.12 -22.95
N SER A 114 11.02 13.26 -22.29
CA SER A 114 12.36 13.88 -22.24
C SER A 114 13.29 13.22 -21.19
N TRP A 115 12.74 12.39 -20.31
CA TRP A 115 13.53 11.71 -19.29
C TRP A 115 14.33 10.54 -19.90
N PRO A 116 15.60 10.35 -19.52
CA PRO A 116 16.32 9.18 -19.97
C PRO A 116 15.72 7.91 -19.37
N LEU A 117 15.51 6.89 -20.19
CA LEU A 117 14.86 5.64 -19.81
C LEU A 117 15.46 5.00 -18.55
N TRP A 118 16.81 5.00 -18.44
CA TRP A 118 17.49 4.40 -17.29
C TRP A 118 17.10 5.05 -15.96
N SER A 119 16.87 6.37 -15.94
CA SER A 119 16.45 7.08 -14.72
C SER A 119 15.02 6.75 -14.33
N VAL A 120 14.14 6.59 -15.30
CA VAL A 120 12.77 6.16 -15.09
C VAL A 120 12.72 4.74 -14.52
N LEU A 121 13.53 3.84 -15.06
CA LEU A 121 13.64 2.46 -14.55
C LEU A 121 14.18 2.43 -13.11
N LEU A 122 15.25 3.18 -12.84
CA LEU A 122 15.84 3.26 -11.49
C LEU A 122 14.82 3.79 -10.47
N LEU A 123 14.07 4.83 -10.84
CA LEU A 123 13.03 5.41 -10.00
C LEU A 123 11.87 4.42 -9.76
N ALA A 124 11.42 3.75 -10.82
CA ALA A 124 10.37 2.75 -10.73
C ALA A 124 10.77 1.58 -9.83
N PHE A 125 12.00 1.07 -9.98
CA PHE A 125 12.54 0.03 -9.09
C PHE A 125 12.62 0.50 -7.64
N GLY A 126 13.13 1.72 -7.40
CA GLY A 126 13.20 2.29 -6.05
C GLY A 126 11.81 2.41 -5.41
N CYS A 127 10.83 2.96 -6.14
CA CYS A 127 9.45 3.05 -5.68
C CYS A 127 8.85 1.67 -5.36
N SER A 128 9.08 0.68 -6.25
CA SER A 128 8.66 -0.70 -6.04
C SER A 128 9.26 -1.31 -4.77
N MET A 129 10.53 -1.08 -4.50
CA MET A 129 11.17 -1.58 -3.27
C MET A 129 10.47 -1.08 -2.01
N PHE A 130 10.11 0.21 -1.95
CA PHE A 130 9.38 0.76 -0.81
C PHE A 130 7.98 0.16 -0.67
N LEU A 131 7.24 0.02 -1.76
CA LEU A 131 5.90 -0.60 -1.76
C LEU A 131 5.97 -2.06 -1.29
N GLN A 132 6.90 -2.82 -1.83
CA GLN A 132 7.08 -4.23 -1.51
C GLN A 132 7.54 -4.44 -0.07
N ALA A 133 8.49 -3.64 0.40
CA ALA A 133 8.94 -3.65 1.80
C ALA A 133 7.79 -3.27 2.74
N GLY A 134 6.98 -2.28 2.37
CA GLY A 134 5.76 -1.90 3.10
C GLY A 134 4.76 -3.06 3.21
N THR A 135 4.61 -3.85 2.15
CA THR A 135 3.78 -5.07 2.15
C THR A 135 4.29 -6.08 3.18
N GLY A 136 5.59 -6.34 3.23
CA GLY A 136 6.21 -7.22 4.22
C GLY A 136 6.04 -6.72 5.65
N ALA A 137 6.25 -5.42 5.88
CA ALA A 137 6.06 -4.78 7.17
C ALA A 137 4.60 -4.85 7.65
N CYS A 138 3.61 -4.73 6.75
CA CYS A 138 2.20 -4.89 7.11
C CYS A 138 1.93 -6.28 7.69
N PHE A 139 2.38 -7.34 7.02
CA PHE A 139 2.17 -8.70 7.50
C PHE A 139 2.90 -8.99 8.81
N SER A 140 4.07 -8.42 9.04
CA SER A 140 4.81 -8.57 10.30
C SER A 140 4.15 -7.83 11.47
N ALA A 141 3.30 -6.83 11.22
CA ALA A 141 2.55 -6.11 12.26
C ALA A 141 1.26 -6.82 12.69
N ILE A 142 0.68 -7.68 11.87
CA ILE A 142 -0.61 -8.34 12.14
C ILE A 142 -0.63 -9.14 13.45
N PRO A 143 0.38 -9.99 13.77
CA PRO A 143 0.40 -10.77 15.00
C PRO A 143 0.43 -9.92 16.28
N LEU A 144 0.89 -8.66 16.19
CA LEU A 144 0.94 -7.74 17.33
C LEU A 144 -0.43 -7.16 17.67
N ILE A 145 -1.36 -7.10 16.71
CA ILE A 145 -2.72 -6.63 16.94
C ILE A 145 -3.48 -7.67 17.77
N ARG A 146 -3.54 -8.91 17.28
CA ARG A 146 -4.20 -10.03 17.95
C ARG A 146 -3.56 -11.35 17.51
N LYS A 147 -2.77 -11.92 18.39
CA LYS A 147 -2.02 -13.15 18.11
C LYS A 147 -2.92 -14.37 17.84
N ASP A 148 -4.04 -14.48 18.55
CA ASP A 148 -5.04 -15.54 18.42
C ASP A 148 -5.86 -15.43 17.12
N LEU A 149 -5.93 -14.25 16.50
CA LEU A 149 -6.69 -13.98 15.27
C LEU A 149 -5.79 -13.68 14.07
N THR A 150 -4.49 -13.94 14.14
CA THR A 150 -3.50 -13.59 13.10
C THR A 150 -3.95 -14.02 11.70
N GLY A 151 -4.40 -15.26 11.52
CA GLY A 151 -4.86 -15.77 10.22
C GLY A 151 -6.10 -15.02 9.68
N LYS A 152 -7.07 -14.72 10.56
CA LYS A 152 -8.27 -13.94 10.18
C LYS A 152 -7.92 -12.52 9.79
N LEU A 153 -7.04 -11.86 10.55
CA LEU A 153 -6.60 -10.50 10.27
C LEU A 153 -5.74 -10.41 9.00
N ALA A 154 -4.89 -11.40 8.77
CA ALA A 154 -4.12 -11.50 7.53
C ALA A 154 -5.03 -11.69 6.30
N GLY A 155 -6.06 -12.53 6.41
CA GLY A 155 -7.07 -12.69 5.37
C GLY A 155 -7.84 -11.39 5.11
N LEU A 156 -8.21 -10.65 6.16
CA LEU A 156 -8.90 -9.37 6.04
C LEU A 156 -8.01 -8.31 5.37
N ALA A 157 -6.76 -8.17 5.81
CA ALA A 157 -5.80 -7.26 5.19
C ALA A 157 -5.60 -7.61 3.70
N GLY A 158 -5.44 -8.91 3.36
CA GLY A 158 -5.35 -9.38 1.99
C GLY A 158 -6.57 -9.03 1.14
N ALA A 159 -7.77 -9.18 1.69
CA ALA A 159 -9.01 -8.80 1.00
C ALA A 159 -9.03 -7.28 0.68
N TYR A 160 -8.68 -6.44 1.65
CA TYR A 160 -8.59 -4.99 1.42
C TYR A 160 -7.47 -4.61 0.45
N GLY A 161 -6.38 -5.37 0.40
CA GLY A 161 -5.35 -5.21 -0.63
C GLY A 161 -5.89 -5.41 -2.04
N ASN A 162 -6.70 -6.45 -2.25
CA ASN A 162 -7.36 -6.70 -3.54
C ASN A 162 -8.42 -5.63 -3.86
N VAL A 163 -9.19 -5.15 -2.87
CA VAL A 163 -10.09 -4.00 -3.07
C VAL A 163 -9.28 -2.77 -3.49
N GLY A 164 -8.14 -2.50 -2.83
CA GLY A 164 -7.20 -1.45 -3.23
C GLY A 164 -6.72 -1.61 -4.67
N ALA A 165 -6.36 -2.83 -5.09
CA ALA A 165 -5.94 -3.10 -6.47
C ALA A 165 -7.04 -2.75 -7.48
N VAL A 166 -8.28 -3.15 -7.22
CA VAL A 166 -9.43 -2.80 -8.08
C VAL A 166 -9.63 -1.29 -8.13
N MET A 167 -9.55 -0.59 -6.99
CA MET A 167 -9.66 0.87 -6.92
C MET A 167 -8.58 1.55 -7.77
N PHE A 168 -7.31 1.18 -7.59
CA PHE A 168 -6.19 1.77 -8.34
C PHE A 168 -6.24 1.43 -9.83
N LEU A 169 -6.60 0.21 -10.21
CA LEU A 169 -6.80 -0.16 -11.61
C LEU A 169 -7.96 0.61 -12.25
N THR A 170 -9.05 0.83 -11.51
CA THR A 170 -10.17 1.67 -11.96
C THR A 170 -9.71 3.10 -12.17
N VAL A 171 -8.99 3.69 -11.21
CA VAL A 171 -8.42 5.05 -11.38
C VAL A 171 -7.53 5.11 -12.61
N PHE A 172 -6.64 4.13 -12.80
CA PHE A 172 -5.78 4.07 -13.97
C PHE A 172 -6.58 4.01 -15.29
N SER A 173 -7.66 3.23 -15.34
CA SER A 173 -8.48 3.08 -16.55
C SER A 173 -9.15 4.39 -17.02
N PHE A 174 -9.31 5.37 -16.12
CA PHE A 174 -9.95 6.66 -16.42
C PHE A 174 -9.00 7.86 -16.38
N THR A 175 -7.70 7.65 -16.15
CA THR A 175 -6.72 8.73 -16.01
C THR A 175 -5.45 8.47 -16.81
N SER A 176 -4.67 9.54 -17.08
CA SER A 176 -3.32 9.38 -17.60
C SER A 176 -2.36 8.84 -16.54
N PRO A 177 -1.22 8.25 -16.94
CA PRO A 177 -0.21 7.76 -16.00
C PRO A 177 0.24 8.81 -14.98
N GLU A 178 0.47 10.05 -15.38
CA GLU A 178 0.89 11.15 -14.51
C GLU A 178 -0.16 11.44 -13.44
N LYS A 179 -1.44 11.49 -13.84
CA LYS A 179 -2.56 11.69 -12.91
C LYS A 179 -2.73 10.50 -11.96
N PHE A 180 -2.55 9.28 -12.47
CA PHE A 180 -2.59 8.08 -11.66
C PHE A 180 -1.54 8.13 -10.54
N PHE A 181 -0.29 8.47 -10.86
CA PHE A 181 0.77 8.60 -9.85
C PHE A 181 0.50 9.74 -8.86
N SER A 182 -0.04 10.88 -9.33
CA SER A 182 -0.45 11.99 -8.45
C SER A 182 -1.55 11.58 -7.46
N ILE A 183 -2.57 10.85 -7.92
CA ILE A 183 -3.66 10.33 -7.07
C ILE A 183 -3.11 9.29 -6.08
N SER A 184 -2.20 8.43 -6.51
CA SER A 184 -1.55 7.44 -5.64
C SER A 184 -0.71 8.11 -4.55
N ALA A 185 0.01 9.19 -4.87
CA ALA A 185 0.74 10.00 -3.90
C ALA A 185 -0.20 10.69 -2.89
N PHE A 186 -1.34 11.21 -3.36
CA PHE A 186 -2.36 11.80 -2.49
C PHE A 186 -2.95 10.77 -1.52
N TYR A 187 -3.27 9.57 -2.00
CA TYR A 187 -3.73 8.49 -1.13
C TYR A 187 -2.65 8.08 -0.11
N ALA A 188 -1.38 8.03 -0.52
CA ALA A 188 -0.26 7.77 0.39
C ALA A 188 -0.15 8.84 1.49
N ALA A 189 -0.41 10.12 1.19
CA ALA A 189 -0.45 11.19 2.18
C ALA A 189 -1.59 10.98 3.20
N ILE A 190 -2.78 10.57 2.76
CA ILE A 190 -3.89 10.22 3.66
C ILE A 190 -3.51 9.07 4.59
N VAL A 191 -2.91 8.01 4.04
CA VAL A 191 -2.45 6.86 4.81
C VAL A 191 -1.35 7.25 5.81
N LEU A 192 -0.43 8.12 5.41
CA LEU A 192 0.62 8.63 6.28
C LEU A 192 0.04 9.40 7.48
N ILE A 193 -0.93 10.28 7.23
CA ILE A 193 -1.64 11.00 8.29
C ILE A 193 -2.32 9.99 9.25
N ALA A 194 -3.03 8.99 8.72
CA ALA A 194 -3.66 7.97 9.53
C ALA A 194 -2.66 7.19 10.39
N LEU A 195 -1.48 6.84 9.85
CA LEU A 195 -0.40 6.18 10.58
C LEU A 195 0.20 7.04 11.69
N ILE A 196 0.36 8.34 11.47
CA ILE A 196 0.88 9.27 12.50
C ILE A 196 -0.06 9.29 13.71
N PHE A 197 -1.37 9.34 13.49
CA PHE A 197 -2.39 9.33 14.56
C PHE A 197 -2.68 7.94 15.14
N LEU A 198 -2.02 6.90 14.66
CA LEU A 198 -2.08 5.58 15.28
C LEU A 198 -1.11 5.52 16.44
N ASN A 199 -1.54 4.99 17.59
CA ASN A 199 -0.61 4.60 18.64
C ASN A 199 0.21 3.37 18.18
N SER A 200 1.41 3.17 18.74
CA SER A 200 2.28 2.05 18.36
C SER A 200 1.55 0.69 18.46
N PHE A 201 1.96 -0.25 17.62
CA PHE A 201 1.57 -1.65 17.77
C PHE A 201 2.32 -2.21 18.98
N ASN A 202 1.63 -2.45 20.08
CA ASN A 202 2.17 -3.06 21.29
C ASN A 202 1.72 -4.51 21.41
#